data_5bedbb5fc7b0d5fe187689a313af1aa1
#
_entry.id   5bedbb5fc7b0d5fe187689a313af1aa1
#
_cell.length_a   1.000
_cell.length_b   1.000
_cell.length_c   1.000
_cell.angle_alpha   90.00
_cell.angle_beta   90.00
_cell.angle_gamma   90.00
#
_symmetry.space_group_name_H-M   'P 1'
#
loop_
_entity.id
_entity.type
_entity.pdbx_description
1 polymer ?
#
loop_
_entity_poly.entity_id
_entity_poly.type
_entity_poly.pdbx_seq_one_letter_code
_entity_poly.pdbx_strand_id
1 'polypeptide(L)'
;MLYMVIEKYKDKEAVYKQFHEKGRMMPDGVSYVNNWITEDGNTCYQVNEAESLELLHEWALNWNDVTDFEFIPVISSHEMSERMKN
;
A
#
# COMPACT_ATOMS: atom_id res chain seq x y z
N MET A 1 -0.88 12.53 -3.19
CA MET A 1 -0.08 11.76 -4.16
C MET A 1 -0.41 10.28 -4.08
N LEU A 2 -0.51 9.62 -5.21
CA LEU A 2 -0.74 8.18 -5.26
C LEU A 2 0.55 7.39 -5.08
N TYR A 3 0.45 6.30 -4.34
CA TYR A 3 1.55 5.37 -4.16
C TYR A 3 1.07 3.94 -4.44
N MET A 4 1.89 3.20 -5.18
CA MET A 4 1.77 1.75 -5.23
C MET A 4 2.51 1.20 -4.03
N VAL A 5 1.83 0.43 -3.20
CA VAL A 5 2.41 -0.20 -2.02
C VAL A 5 2.51 -1.69 -2.32
N ILE A 6 3.72 -2.20 -2.36
CA ILE A 6 3.95 -3.64 -2.56
C ILE A 6 4.22 -4.24 -1.19
N GLU A 7 3.39 -5.19 -0.78
CA GLU A 7 3.45 -5.82 0.53
C GLU A 7 3.78 -7.29 0.35
N LYS A 8 4.95 -7.69 0.83
CA LYS A 8 5.33 -9.11 0.83
C LYS A 8 5.12 -9.65 2.24
N TYR A 9 4.20 -10.58 2.37
CA TYR A 9 3.81 -11.11 3.67
C TYR A 9 4.87 -12.10 4.17
N LYS A 10 5.35 -11.86 5.39
CA LYS A 10 6.25 -12.80 6.08
C LYS A 10 5.45 -13.98 6.63
N ASP A 11 4.21 -13.70 7.05
CA ASP A 11 3.28 -14.68 7.61
C ASP A 11 1.87 -14.24 7.26
N LYS A 12 1.32 -14.81 6.18
CA LYS A 12 0.02 -14.36 5.70
C LYS A 12 -1.12 -14.64 6.68
N GLU A 13 -1.01 -15.70 7.46
CA GLU A 13 -2.05 -16.00 8.46
C GLU A 13 -2.08 -14.93 9.55
N ALA A 14 -0.91 -14.47 9.98
CA ALA A 14 -0.80 -13.38 10.95
C ALA A 14 -1.29 -12.06 10.37
N VAL A 15 -1.01 -11.78 9.09
CA VAL A 15 -1.52 -10.58 8.41
C VAL A 15 -3.04 -10.56 8.41
N TYR A 16 -3.67 -11.64 7.97
CA TYR A 16 -5.13 -11.69 7.90
C TYR A 16 -5.78 -11.68 9.28
N LYS A 17 -5.15 -12.32 10.27
CA LYS A 17 -5.64 -12.26 11.65
C LYS A 17 -5.64 -10.82 12.15
N GLN A 18 -4.53 -10.10 11.97
CA GLN A 18 -4.41 -8.71 12.42
C GLN A 18 -5.39 -7.81 11.67
N PHE A 19 -5.57 -8.01 10.37
CA PHE A 19 -6.53 -7.26 9.57
C PHE A 19 -7.96 -7.46 10.08
N HIS A 20 -8.35 -8.69 10.37
CA HIS A 20 -9.68 -8.99 10.89
C HIS A 20 -9.92 -8.37 12.28
N GLU A 21 -8.87 -8.30 13.09
CA GLU A 21 -8.97 -7.74 14.44
C GLU A 21 -8.94 -6.22 14.47
N LYS A 22 -8.12 -5.59 13.62
CA LYS A 22 -7.80 -4.16 13.73
C LYS A 22 -8.05 -3.34 12.46
N GLY A 23 -8.41 -3.98 11.34
CA GLY A 23 -8.54 -3.31 10.06
C GLY A 23 -7.18 -2.85 9.52
N ARG A 24 -7.19 -1.86 8.64
CA ARG A 24 -5.96 -1.38 7.98
C ARG A 24 -5.08 -0.52 8.86
N MET A 25 -5.63 0.09 9.85
CA MET A 25 -4.92 0.98 10.80
C MET A 25 -4.24 2.16 10.08
N MET A 26 -4.92 2.74 9.07
CA MET A 26 -4.38 3.89 8.35
C MET A 26 -4.51 5.16 9.17
N PRO A 27 -3.44 5.97 9.27
CA PRO A 27 -3.53 7.28 9.94
C PRO A 27 -4.29 8.27 9.06
N ASP A 28 -4.66 9.41 9.65
CA ASP A 28 -5.23 10.52 8.91
C ASP A 28 -4.23 10.95 7.82
N GLY A 29 -4.73 11.29 6.65
CA GLY A 29 -3.88 11.67 5.52
C GLY A 29 -3.47 10.51 4.61
N VAL A 30 -3.85 9.28 4.96
CA VAL A 30 -3.68 8.10 4.10
C VAL A 30 -5.04 7.50 3.82
N SER A 31 -5.36 7.30 2.54
CA SER A 31 -6.62 6.72 2.10
C SER A 31 -6.38 5.52 1.20
N TYR A 32 -7.08 4.43 1.48
CA TYR A 32 -7.07 3.24 0.65
C TYR A 32 -7.84 3.51 -0.65
N VAL A 33 -7.26 3.12 -1.78
CA VAL A 33 -7.91 3.24 -3.09
C VAL A 33 -8.37 1.87 -3.59
N ASN A 34 -7.44 0.95 -3.74
CA ASN A 34 -7.75 -0.43 -4.18
C ASN A 34 -6.56 -1.32 -3.94
N ASN A 35 -6.77 -2.63 -3.99
CA ASN A 35 -5.66 -3.58 -3.90
C ASN A 35 -5.96 -4.88 -4.64
N TRP A 36 -4.89 -5.59 -4.96
CA TRP A 36 -4.93 -6.91 -5.57
C TRP A 36 -3.92 -7.78 -4.84
N ILE A 37 -4.23 -9.05 -4.70
CA ILE A 37 -3.36 -10.01 -4.01
C ILE A 37 -3.03 -11.13 -4.99
N THR A 38 -1.77 -11.57 -4.99
CA THR A 38 -1.36 -12.70 -5.81
C THR A 38 -2.19 -13.94 -5.44
N GLU A 39 -2.37 -14.83 -6.38
CA GLU A 39 -3.22 -16.00 -6.18
C GLU A 39 -2.75 -16.87 -5.01
N ASP A 40 -1.43 -16.91 -4.76
CA ASP A 40 -0.88 -17.66 -3.63
C ASP A 40 -1.10 -16.94 -2.28
N GLY A 41 -1.58 -15.70 -2.29
CA GLY A 41 -1.88 -14.94 -1.08
C GLY A 41 -0.67 -14.33 -0.38
N ASN A 42 0.50 -14.34 -1.00
CA ASN A 42 1.73 -13.92 -0.34
C ASN A 42 2.16 -12.47 -0.63
N THR A 43 1.63 -11.87 -1.68
CA THR A 43 2.00 -10.49 -2.07
C THR A 43 0.75 -9.69 -2.38
N CYS A 44 0.67 -8.48 -1.80
CA CYS A 44 -0.40 -7.54 -2.06
C CYS A 44 0.15 -6.34 -2.82
N TYR A 45 -0.57 -5.92 -3.86
CA TYR A 45 -0.32 -4.69 -4.60
C TYR A 45 -1.46 -3.73 -4.27
N GLN A 46 -1.17 -2.72 -3.47
CA GLN A 46 -2.18 -1.80 -2.98
C GLN A 46 -1.88 -0.38 -3.47
N VAL A 47 -2.92 0.35 -3.84
CA VAL A 47 -2.81 1.76 -4.19
C VAL A 47 -3.40 2.58 -3.07
N ASN A 48 -2.63 3.51 -2.55
CA ASN A 48 -3.06 4.45 -1.52
C ASN A 48 -2.83 5.88 -1.97
N GLU A 49 -3.75 6.77 -1.57
CA GLU A 49 -3.52 8.21 -1.62
C GLU A 49 -2.92 8.62 -0.28
N ALA A 50 -1.81 9.36 -0.30
CA ALA A 50 -1.18 9.82 0.93
C ALA A 50 -0.69 11.25 0.78
N GLU A 51 -0.81 12.03 1.85
CA GLU A 51 -0.31 13.40 1.87
C GLU A 51 1.22 13.45 1.84
N SER A 52 1.87 12.43 2.42
CA SER A 52 3.33 12.32 2.42
C SER A 52 3.77 10.88 2.52
N LEU A 53 5.01 10.62 2.09
CA LEU A 53 5.63 9.30 2.23
C LEU A 53 5.83 8.95 3.72
N GLU A 54 6.08 9.95 4.55
CA GLU A 54 6.26 9.75 5.99
C GLU A 54 5.05 9.11 6.64
N LEU A 55 3.84 9.50 6.21
CA LEU A 55 2.60 8.90 6.72
C LEU A 55 2.49 7.42 6.34
N LEU A 56 2.97 7.04 5.16
CA LEU A 56 3.01 5.65 4.76
C LEU A 56 3.99 4.85 5.61
N HIS A 57 5.13 5.44 5.95
CA HIS A 57 6.08 4.78 6.86
C HIS A 57 5.50 4.62 8.26
N GLU A 58 4.75 5.61 8.75
CA GLU A 58 4.03 5.48 10.03
C GLU A 58 3.02 4.34 9.98
N TRP A 59 2.25 4.28 8.91
CA TRP A 59 1.28 3.19 8.74
C TRP A 59 1.97 1.83 8.73
N ALA A 60 3.11 1.72 8.02
CA ALA A 60 3.86 0.48 7.91
C ALA A 60 4.37 -0.02 9.27
N LEU A 61 4.60 0.86 10.24
CA LEU A 61 5.03 0.45 11.58
C LEU A 61 4.02 -0.48 12.25
N ASN A 62 2.74 -0.38 11.87
CA ASN A 62 1.70 -1.27 12.40
C ASN A 62 1.79 -2.68 11.83
N TRP A 63 2.55 -2.89 10.75
CA TRP A 63 2.57 -4.14 10.00
C TRP A 63 3.97 -4.72 9.79
N ASN A 64 5.03 -3.99 10.15
CA ASN A 64 6.42 -4.37 9.86
C ASN A 64 6.82 -5.74 10.41
N ASP A 65 6.19 -6.18 11.48
CA ASP A 65 6.46 -7.48 12.09
C ASP A 65 6.00 -8.66 11.21
N VAL A 66 5.00 -8.42 10.35
CA VAL A 66 4.41 -9.49 9.53
C VAL A 66 4.51 -9.23 8.02
N THR A 67 5.01 -8.05 7.60
CA THR A 67 5.01 -7.64 6.19
C THR A 67 6.24 -6.81 5.85
N ASP A 68 6.82 -7.05 4.68
CA ASP A 68 7.82 -6.17 4.07
C ASP A 68 7.14 -5.24 3.08
N PHE A 69 7.51 -3.97 3.08
CA PHE A 69 6.87 -2.93 2.27
C PHE A 69 7.82 -2.32 1.25
N GLU A 70 7.28 -1.99 0.09
CA GLU A 70 7.92 -1.13 -0.89
C GLU A 70 6.90 -0.06 -1.29
N PHE A 71 7.32 1.21 -1.31
CA PHE A 71 6.45 2.34 -1.67
C PHE A 71 6.96 2.98 -2.94
N ILE A 72 6.11 3.04 -3.97
CA ILE A 72 6.46 3.60 -5.28
C ILE A 72 5.47 4.72 -5.61
N PRO A 73 5.93 5.99 -5.74
CA PRO A 73 5.03 7.04 -6.21
C PRO A 73 4.60 6.76 -7.64
N VAL A 74 3.32 6.89 -7.91
CA VAL A 74 2.76 6.57 -9.23
C VAL A 74 1.81 7.67 -9.69
N ILE A 75 1.65 7.77 -11.00
CA ILE A 75 0.64 8.59 -11.63
C ILE A 75 -0.13 7.72 -12.61
N SER A 76 -1.29 8.18 -13.08
CA SER A 76 -2.02 7.43 -14.08
C SER A 76 -1.29 7.44 -15.42
N SER A 77 -1.56 6.45 -16.25
CA SER A 77 -1.03 6.40 -17.62
C SER A 77 -1.51 7.63 -18.41
N HIS A 78 -2.74 8.06 -18.19
CA HIS A 78 -3.27 9.27 -18.81
C HIS A 78 -2.43 10.50 -18.45
N GLU A 79 -2.12 10.69 -17.18
CA GLU A 79 -1.31 11.84 -16.74
C GLU A 79 0.09 11.80 -17.35
N MET A 80 0.71 10.64 -17.41
CA MET A 80 2.01 10.50 -18.06
C MET A 80 1.93 10.84 -19.54
N SER A 81 0.89 10.37 -20.21
CA SER A 81 0.66 10.69 -21.63
C SER A 81 0.56 12.20 -21.86
N GLU A 82 -0.16 12.91 -20.98
CA GLU A 82 -0.26 14.36 -21.06
C GLU A 82 1.08 15.06 -20.85
N ARG A 83 1.90 14.58 -19.92
CA ARG A 83 3.25 15.13 -19.67
C ARG A 83 4.19 14.95 -20.86
N MET A 84 4.00 13.90 -21.64
CA MET A 84 4.85 13.56 -22.78
C MET A 84 4.43 14.26 -24.07
N LYS A 85 3.36 15.04 -24.07
CA LYS A 85 2.95 15.84 -25.21
C LYS A 85 3.84 17.07 -25.36
N ASN A 86 4.12 17.44 -26.59
CA ASN A 86 4.88 18.63 -26.93
C ASN A 86 3.98 19.79 -27.28
#